data_8819f80f3a1688a452a76b643e940bdb
#
_entry.id   8819f80f3a1688a452a76b643e940bdb
#
_cell.length_a   1.000
_cell.length_b   1.000
_cell.length_c   1.000
_cell.angle_alpha   90.00
_cell.angle_beta   90.00
_cell.angle_gamma   90.00
#
_symmetry.space_group_name_H-M   'P 1'
#
loop_
_entity.id
_entity.type
_entity.pdbx_description
1 polymer ?
#
loop_
_entity_poly.entity_id
_entity_poly.type
_entity_poly.pdbx_seq_one_letter_code
_entity_poly.pdbx_strand_id
1 'polypeptide(L)'
;MSEANKIAVVAFYKQALMEGDVENAFQLYAGPTYRQHNPLIEDGMDGVRKFVAWIVADHPDARGDIKRVFADGDHVILHSHWHGLSDNAAGEAVVDIFRLESGKVVEHWDVIQAVPETSANANTMF
;
A
#
# COMPACT_ATOMS: atom_id res chain seq x y z
N MET A 1 7.63 10.14 -15.56
CA MET A 1 8.97 10.35 -14.98
C MET A 1 9.06 9.62 -13.66
N SER A 2 10.13 8.85 -13.47
CA SER A 2 10.26 7.97 -12.30
C SER A 2 10.19 8.70 -10.98
N GLU A 3 10.87 9.84 -10.82
CA GLU A 3 10.87 10.57 -9.55
C GLU A 3 9.50 11.17 -9.25
N ALA A 4 8.83 11.74 -10.25
CA ALA A 4 7.47 12.26 -10.09
C ALA A 4 6.49 11.14 -9.75
N ASN A 5 6.65 9.96 -10.35
CA ASN A 5 5.82 8.80 -10.07
C ASN A 5 6.02 8.30 -8.63
N LYS A 6 7.26 8.29 -8.13
CA LYS A 6 7.54 7.93 -6.74
C LYS A 6 6.82 8.88 -5.78
N ILE A 7 6.92 10.18 -6.03
CA ILE A 7 6.26 11.20 -5.19
C ILE A 7 4.75 10.99 -5.19
N ALA A 8 4.15 10.80 -6.36
CA ALA A 8 2.71 10.61 -6.49
C ALA A 8 2.24 9.35 -5.76
N VAL A 9 2.94 8.22 -5.92
CA VAL A 9 2.56 6.96 -5.27
C VAL A 9 2.70 7.04 -3.75
N VAL A 10 3.78 7.62 -3.25
CA VAL A 10 3.96 7.77 -1.79
C VAL A 10 2.84 8.64 -1.21
N ALA A 11 2.51 9.76 -1.88
CA ALA A 11 1.44 10.64 -1.44
C ALA A 11 0.08 9.93 -1.47
N PHE A 12 -0.20 9.20 -2.54
CA PHE A 12 -1.42 8.40 -2.68
C PHE A 12 -1.54 7.36 -1.56
N TYR A 13 -0.48 6.59 -1.35
CA TYR A 13 -0.46 5.51 -0.36
C TYR A 13 -0.69 6.06 1.06
N LYS A 14 0.02 7.12 1.41
CA LYS A 14 -0.14 7.75 2.73
C LYS A 14 -1.55 8.28 2.93
N GLN A 15 -2.06 9.02 1.98
CA GLN A 15 -3.39 9.64 2.11
C GLN A 15 -4.51 8.60 2.13
N ALA A 16 -4.48 7.63 1.21
CA ALA A 16 -5.54 6.63 1.12
C ALA A 16 -5.51 5.63 2.27
N LEU A 17 -4.33 5.06 2.58
CA LEU A 17 -4.23 3.92 3.48
C LEU A 17 -3.82 4.30 4.90
N MET A 18 -2.93 5.28 5.07
CA MET A 18 -2.45 5.66 6.39
C MET A 18 -3.34 6.72 7.04
N GLU A 19 -3.86 7.66 6.25
CA GLU A 19 -4.75 8.72 6.74
C GLU A 19 -6.23 8.38 6.58
N GLY A 20 -6.54 7.37 5.77
CA GLY A 20 -7.92 6.94 5.55
C GLY A 20 -8.75 7.82 4.63
N ASP A 21 -8.12 8.74 3.92
CA ASP A 21 -8.81 9.67 3.02
C ASP A 21 -8.81 9.16 1.58
N VAL A 22 -9.60 8.11 1.35
CA VAL A 22 -9.65 7.42 0.06
C VAL A 22 -10.19 8.33 -1.05
N GLU A 23 -11.27 9.07 -0.76
CA GLU A 23 -11.94 9.89 -1.78
C GLU A 23 -11.01 10.92 -2.39
N ASN A 24 -10.35 11.72 -1.56
CA ASN A 24 -9.44 12.76 -2.05
C ASN A 24 -8.16 12.18 -2.63
N ALA A 25 -7.65 11.08 -2.06
CA ALA A 25 -6.47 10.42 -2.59
C ALA A 25 -6.69 9.94 -4.03
N PHE A 26 -7.83 9.30 -4.29
CA PHE A 26 -8.18 8.86 -5.65
C PHE A 26 -8.38 10.06 -6.58
N GLN A 27 -9.05 11.09 -6.12
CA GLN A 27 -9.27 12.27 -6.94
C GLN A 27 -7.95 12.93 -7.36
N LEU A 28 -6.98 13.00 -6.45
CA LEU A 28 -5.71 13.67 -6.70
C LEU A 28 -4.73 12.82 -7.49
N TYR A 29 -4.67 11.52 -7.23
CA TYR A 29 -3.56 10.69 -7.68
C TYR A 29 -3.95 9.49 -8.54
N ALA A 30 -5.20 9.05 -8.55
CA ALA A 30 -5.61 7.89 -9.33
C ALA A 30 -6.14 8.30 -10.69
N GLY A 31 -6.00 7.40 -11.66
CA GLY A 31 -6.54 7.56 -12.99
C GLY A 31 -8.00 7.08 -13.07
N PRO A 32 -8.54 7.00 -14.29
CA PRO A 32 -9.95 6.65 -14.48
C PRO A 32 -10.28 5.19 -14.12
N THR A 33 -9.28 4.32 -14.10
CA THR A 33 -9.41 2.92 -13.70
C THR A 33 -8.42 2.61 -12.60
N TYR A 34 -8.74 1.65 -11.76
CA TYR A 34 -7.84 1.14 -10.73
C TYR A 34 -8.03 -0.36 -10.65
N ARG A 35 -7.10 -1.11 -11.23
CA ARG A 35 -7.17 -2.56 -11.26
C ARG A 35 -6.48 -3.13 -10.03
N GLN A 36 -7.20 -3.92 -9.25
CA GLN A 36 -6.72 -4.47 -7.99
C GLN A 36 -6.35 -5.94 -8.16
N HIS A 37 -5.13 -6.31 -7.73
CA HIS A 37 -4.67 -7.71 -7.78
C HIS A 37 -4.54 -8.35 -6.41
N ASN A 38 -4.79 -7.64 -5.32
CA ASN A 38 -4.87 -8.28 -4.01
C ASN A 38 -6.18 -9.08 -3.95
N PRO A 39 -6.12 -10.41 -3.77
CA PRO A 39 -7.32 -11.24 -3.86
C PRO A 39 -8.33 -11.02 -2.73
N LEU A 40 -7.94 -10.31 -1.67
CA LEU A 40 -8.83 -10.02 -0.54
C LEU A 40 -9.51 -8.66 -0.66
N ILE A 41 -9.18 -7.88 -1.69
CA ILE A 41 -9.72 -6.53 -1.90
C ILE A 41 -10.48 -6.51 -3.22
N GLU A 42 -11.71 -6.02 -3.21
CA GLU A 42 -12.51 -5.90 -4.42
C GLU A 42 -11.86 -4.91 -5.40
N ASP A 43 -12.23 -5.01 -6.67
CA ASP A 43 -11.65 -4.18 -7.72
C ASP A 43 -12.08 -2.71 -7.60
N GLY A 44 -11.23 -1.81 -8.11
CA GLY A 44 -11.53 -0.39 -8.20
C GLY A 44 -11.43 0.37 -6.89
N MET A 45 -11.84 1.62 -6.93
CA MET A 45 -11.86 2.49 -5.75
C MET A 45 -12.77 1.93 -4.65
N ASP A 46 -13.88 1.30 -5.02
CA ASP A 46 -14.80 0.71 -4.04
C ASP A 46 -14.12 -0.33 -3.18
N GLY A 47 -13.25 -1.16 -3.75
CA GLY A 47 -12.50 -2.15 -2.99
C GLY A 47 -11.58 -1.51 -1.97
N VAL A 48 -10.85 -0.48 -2.36
CA VAL A 48 -9.98 0.26 -1.45
C VAL A 48 -10.80 0.95 -0.35
N ARG A 49 -11.94 1.54 -0.72
CA ARG A 49 -12.84 2.19 0.24
C ARG A 49 -13.31 1.20 1.32
N LYS A 50 -13.71 0.00 0.93
CA LYS A 50 -14.14 -1.04 1.86
C LYS A 50 -12.99 -1.54 2.73
N PHE A 51 -11.81 -1.71 2.14
CA PHE A 51 -10.63 -2.14 2.87
C PHE A 51 -10.23 -1.13 3.95
N VAL A 52 -10.20 0.14 3.60
CA VAL A 52 -9.87 1.21 4.56
C VAL A 52 -10.94 1.33 5.64
N ALA A 53 -12.22 1.17 5.28
CA ALA A 53 -13.30 1.17 6.27
C ALA A 53 -13.13 0.02 7.28
N TRP A 54 -12.69 -1.15 6.81
CA TRP A 54 -12.39 -2.28 7.69
C TRP A 54 -11.23 -1.95 8.64
N ILE A 55 -10.16 -1.33 8.13
CA ILE A 55 -9.04 -0.91 8.97
C ILE A 55 -9.52 0.05 10.07
N VAL A 56 -10.27 1.07 9.69
CA VAL A 56 -10.75 2.09 10.65
C VAL A 56 -11.66 1.48 11.72
N ALA A 57 -12.54 0.55 11.32
CA ALA A 57 -13.50 -0.06 12.24
C ALA A 57 -12.86 -1.09 13.16
N ASP A 58 -12.04 -1.99 12.61
CA ASP A 58 -11.55 -3.17 13.33
C ASP A 58 -10.09 -3.05 13.76
N HIS A 59 -9.31 -2.17 13.12
CA HIS A 59 -7.87 -2.00 13.37
C HIS A 59 -7.50 -0.52 13.44
N PRO A 60 -8.11 0.25 14.37
CA PRO A 60 -7.88 1.70 14.41
C PRO A 60 -6.45 2.11 14.76
N ASP A 61 -5.67 1.20 15.33
CA ASP A 61 -4.27 1.45 15.67
C ASP A 61 -3.29 0.98 14.57
N ALA A 62 -3.81 0.54 13.44
CA ALA A 62 -2.97 0.11 12.33
C ALA A 62 -2.11 1.26 11.83
N ARG A 63 -0.83 0.97 11.60
CA ARG A 63 0.11 1.97 11.09
C ARG A 63 1.11 1.31 10.14
N GLY A 64 1.47 2.05 9.11
CA GLY A 64 2.48 1.61 8.14
C GLY A 64 3.72 2.48 8.23
N ASP A 65 4.87 1.88 7.91
CA ASP A 65 6.15 2.56 7.82
C ASP A 65 6.82 2.16 6.51
N ILE A 66 6.92 3.10 5.58
CA ILE A 66 7.55 2.86 4.28
C ILE A 66 9.07 2.83 4.49
N LYS A 67 9.69 1.70 4.23
CA LYS A 67 11.13 1.52 4.40
C LYS A 67 11.92 1.97 3.18
N ARG A 68 11.44 1.68 1.98
CA ARG A 68 12.11 2.07 0.74
C ARG A 68 11.14 2.14 -0.42
N VAL A 69 11.50 2.95 -1.42
CA VAL A 69 10.70 3.18 -2.62
C VAL A 69 11.61 3.06 -3.82
N PHE A 70 11.15 2.32 -4.81
CA PHE A 70 11.86 2.18 -6.09
C PHE A 70 10.92 2.51 -7.24
N ALA A 71 11.46 3.01 -8.33
CA ALA A 71 10.68 3.23 -9.53
C ALA A 71 11.43 2.70 -10.75
N ASP A 72 10.67 2.11 -11.67
CA ASP A 72 11.19 1.67 -12.97
C ASP A 72 10.11 1.96 -14.02
N GLY A 73 10.37 2.96 -14.87
CA GLY A 73 9.39 3.38 -15.86
C GLY A 73 8.10 3.87 -15.22
N ASP A 74 6.99 3.25 -15.60
CA ASP A 74 5.67 3.57 -15.10
C ASP A 74 5.26 2.77 -13.84
N HIS A 75 6.20 2.00 -13.27
CA HIS A 75 5.95 1.22 -12.05
C HIS A 75 6.70 1.80 -10.86
N VAL A 76 6.07 1.76 -9.70
CA VAL A 76 6.67 2.16 -8.41
C VAL A 76 6.46 1.04 -7.41
N ILE A 77 7.51 0.71 -6.67
CA ILE A 77 7.51 -0.37 -5.70
C ILE A 77 7.78 0.21 -4.31
N LEU A 78 6.91 -0.11 -3.35
CA LEU A 78 7.08 0.24 -1.94
C LEU A 78 7.38 -1.03 -1.14
N HIS A 79 8.34 -0.94 -0.24
CA HIS A 79 8.60 -1.96 0.78
C HIS A 79 8.29 -1.35 2.14
N SER A 80 7.33 -1.92 2.86
CA SER A 80 6.78 -1.31 4.08
C SER A 80 6.64 -2.32 5.20
N HIS A 81 6.63 -1.81 6.43
CA HIS A 81 6.33 -2.57 7.63
C HIS A 81 5.00 -2.05 8.20
N TRP A 82 4.00 -2.93 8.28
CA TRP A 82 2.72 -2.60 8.88
C TRP A 82 2.57 -3.27 10.24
N HIS A 83 1.97 -2.55 11.17
CA HIS A 83 1.58 -3.05 12.49
C HIS A 83 0.09 -2.82 12.69
N GLY A 84 -0.53 -3.68 13.47
CA GLY A 84 -1.91 -3.47 13.89
C GLY A 84 -2.97 -3.94 12.91
N LEU A 85 -2.58 -4.60 11.80
CA LEU A 85 -3.53 -5.19 10.85
C LEU A 85 -3.97 -6.59 11.27
N SER A 86 -3.28 -7.20 12.22
CA SER A 86 -3.58 -8.54 12.72
C SER A 86 -3.13 -8.65 14.16
N ASP A 87 -3.31 -9.84 14.77
CA ASP A 87 -2.84 -10.12 16.13
C ASP A 87 -1.33 -10.36 16.19
N ASN A 88 -0.65 -10.37 15.05
CA ASN A 88 0.81 -10.54 15.01
C ASN A 88 1.50 -9.28 15.51
N ALA A 89 2.07 -9.33 16.72
CA ALA A 89 2.74 -8.17 17.32
C ALA A 89 3.94 -7.68 16.49
N ALA A 90 4.60 -8.56 15.75
CA ALA A 90 5.71 -8.19 14.87
C ALA A 90 5.25 -7.56 13.56
N GLY A 91 3.98 -7.64 13.25
CA GLY A 91 3.39 -7.01 12.08
C GLY A 91 3.58 -7.79 10.79
N GLU A 92 3.42 -7.11 9.68
CA GLU A 92 3.50 -7.65 8.33
C GLU A 92 4.56 -6.91 7.50
N ALA A 93 5.31 -7.67 6.71
CA ALA A 93 6.15 -7.12 5.65
C ALA A 93 5.30 -7.06 4.37
N VAL A 94 5.26 -5.90 3.75
CA VAL A 94 4.40 -5.65 2.59
C VAL A 94 5.24 -5.11 1.44
N VAL A 95 5.06 -5.69 0.26
CA VAL A 95 5.59 -5.14 -0.98
C VAL A 95 4.40 -4.77 -1.84
N ASP A 96 4.29 -3.48 -2.17
CA ASP A 96 3.25 -2.95 -3.05
C ASP A 96 3.88 -2.55 -4.38
N ILE A 97 3.20 -2.86 -5.47
CA ILE A 97 3.59 -2.44 -6.81
C ILE A 97 2.44 -1.64 -7.39
N PHE A 98 2.74 -0.45 -7.87
CA PHE A 98 1.76 0.42 -8.55
C PHE A 98 2.20 0.69 -9.97
N ARG A 99 1.25 0.66 -10.90
CA ARG A 99 1.47 1.13 -12.27
C ARG A 99 0.73 2.44 -12.47
N LEU A 100 1.36 3.36 -13.20
CA LEU A 100 0.81 4.68 -13.49
C LEU A 100 0.65 4.87 -14.99
N GLU A 101 -0.35 5.66 -15.36
CA GLU A 101 -0.53 6.17 -16.72
C GLU A 101 -0.66 7.69 -16.61
N SER A 102 0.15 8.41 -17.36
CA SER A 102 0.17 9.89 -17.34
C SER A 102 0.28 10.45 -15.92
N GLY A 103 1.09 9.81 -15.08
CA GLY A 103 1.32 10.24 -13.71
C GLY A 103 0.21 9.89 -12.72
N LYS A 104 -0.76 9.08 -13.13
CA LYS A 104 -1.90 8.67 -12.27
C LYS A 104 -1.86 7.17 -12.01
N VAL A 105 -2.17 6.77 -10.79
CA VAL A 105 -2.18 5.36 -10.38
C VAL A 105 -3.38 4.65 -11.00
N VAL A 106 -3.14 3.56 -11.69
CA VAL A 106 -4.19 2.82 -12.42
C VAL A 106 -4.21 1.33 -12.09
N GLU A 107 -3.20 0.81 -11.38
CA GLU A 107 -3.13 -0.62 -11.11
C GLU A 107 -2.26 -0.90 -9.89
N HIS A 108 -2.62 -1.93 -9.13
CA HIS A 108 -1.95 -2.25 -7.87
C HIS A 108 -1.83 -3.77 -7.67
N TRP A 109 -0.65 -4.20 -7.28
CA TRP A 109 -0.35 -5.55 -6.80
C TRP A 109 0.28 -5.44 -5.43
N ASP A 110 0.14 -6.47 -4.60
CA ASP A 110 0.91 -6.56 -3.36
C ASP A 110 1.20 -8.00 -2.98
N VAL A 111 2.18 -8.15 -2.10
CA VAL A 111 2.48 -9.39 -1.42
C VAL A 111 2.68 -9.06 0.06
N ILE A 112 1.98 -9.79 0.91
CA ILE A 112 1.97 -9.54 2.36
C ILE A 112 2.44 -10.82 3.05
N GLN A 113 3.43 -10.68 3.93
CA GLN A 113 3.94 -11.79 4.73
C GLN A 113 3.99 -11.40 6.20
N ALA A 114 3.41 -12.24 7.05
CA ALA A 114 3.54 -12.06 8.49
C ALA A 114 5.01 -12.17 8.90
N VAL A 115 5.48 -11.26 9.73
CA VAL A 115 6.85 -11.32 10.27
C VAL A 115 6.88 -12.45 11.29
N PRO A 116 7.76 -13.46 11.13
CA PRO A 116 7.80 -14.59 12.04
C PRO A 116 8.43 -14.22 13.39
N GLU A 117 8.07 -14.95 14.44
CA GLU A 117 8.64 -14.74 15.77
C GLU A 117 10.12 -15.06 15.82
N THR A 118 10.56 -16.04 15.02
CA THR A 118 11.95 -16.47 14.96
C THR A 118 12.45 -16.42 13.53
N SER A 119 13.75 -16.17 13.39
CA SER A 119 14.39 -16.08 12.08
C SER A 119 15.65 -16.97 12.06
N ALA A 120 15.94 -17.52 10.88
CA ALA A 120 17.16 -18.31 10.67
C ALA A 120 18.43 -17.45 10.66
N ASN A 121 18.29 -16.13 10.57
CA ASN A 121 19.41 -15.19 10.57
C ASN A 121 19.09 -13.99 11.47
N ALA A 122 20.08 -13.13 11.68
CA ALA A 122 19.94 -11.94 12.54
C ALA A 122 19.50 -10.69 11.77
N ASN A 123 19.21 -10.81 10.47
CA ASN A 123 18.77 -9.70 9.65
C ASN A 123 17.24 -9.56 9.75
N THR A 124 16.76 -8.34 9.68
CA THR A 124 15.30 -8.11 9.65
C THR A 124 14.76 -8.33 8.22
N MET A 125 13.44 -8.33 8.08
CA MET A 125 12.79 -8.37 6.77
C MET A 125 12.78 -6.99 6.09
N PHE A 126 13.38 -6.00 6.73
CA PHE A 126 13.28 -4.59 6.29
C PHE A 126 14.60 -3.90 6.03
#